data_3ce72bf59779fe45e98a94c8cb12d151
#
_entry.id   3ce72bf59779fe45e98a94c8cb12d151
#
_cell.length_a   1.000
_cell.length_b   1.000
_cell.length_c   1.000
_cell.angle_alpha   90.00
_cell.angle_beta   90.00
_cell.angle_gamma   90.00
#
_symmetry.space_group_name_H-M   'P 1'
#
loop_
_entity.id
_entity.type
_entity.pdbx_description
1 polymer ?
#
loop_
_entity_poly.entity_id
_entity_poly.type
_entity_poly.pdbx_seq_one_letter_code
_entity_poly.pdbx_strand_id
1 'polypeptide(L)'
;IGLTVLAYATARHYAHDPRFAFGSWKVEILAGFASALFLLGVAALMLLASLERLRTPQPIHYQEALVIAAVGLVVNIVCAFILGRAQDHDPAHGHGHGHGHDHGHGHNHDLNLKSAYLHVMADAATSVLAIAALAGGMLYGWSWLDPVMGIVGAALVANWARGLIHETSAVLLDREMDHPVVDEIREAAEGGAGDAKVVDLHVWRVGRNVFSCALTLETQDAALTPDRVRERLAVHPEVVHSTIEIHLDAGGRSAG
;
A
#
# COMPACT_ATOMS: atom_id res chain seq x y z
N ILE A 1 -2.68 14.60 5.42
CA ILE A 1 -1.88 15.39 4.43
C ILE A 1 -0.66 16.01 5.12
N GLY A 2 -0.79 16.78 6.23
CA GLY A 2 0.35 17.42 6.88
C GLY A 2 1.44 16.44 7.35
N LEU A 3 1.05 15.33 7.98
CA LEU A 3 1.97 14.29 8.43
C LEU A 3 2.70 13.62 7.26
N THR A 4 2.01 13.39 6.15
CA THR A 4 2.58 12.78 4.94
C THR A 4 3.62 13.70 4.28
N VAL A 5 3.33 15.01 4.20
CA VAL A 5 4.27 16.01 3.67
C VAL A 5 5.50 16.11 4.55
N LEU A 6 5.33 16.12 5.87
CA LEU A 6 6.43 16.15 6.83
C LEU A 6 7.30 14.88 6.71
N ALA A 7 6.68 13.72 6.60
CA ALA A 7 7.36 12.45 6.43
C ALA A 7 8.17 12.40 5.14
N TYR A 8 7.59 12.84 4.03
CA TYR A 8 8.28 12.92 2.75
C TYR A 8 9.47 13.88 2.80
N ALA A 9 9.29 15.07 3.40
CA ALA A 9 10.38 16.02 3.61
C ALA A 9 11.50 15.43 4.48
N THR A 10 11.13 14.71 5.55
CA THR A 10 12.08 14.05 6.46
C THR A 10 12.81 12.90 5.73
N ALA A 11 12.09 12.04 5.01
CA ALA A 11 12.68 10.97 4.23
C ALA A 11 13.69 11.52 3.21
N ARG A 12 13.32 12.58 2.49
CA ARG A 12 14.20 13.24 1.53
C ARG A 12 15.43 13.88 2.18
N HIS A 13 15.28 14.46 3.37
CA HIS A 13 16.40 15.05 4.12
C HIS A 13 17.43 13.98 4.51
N TYR A 14 16.97 12.78 4.90
CA TYR A 14 17.83 11.68 5.31
C TYR A 14 18.16 10.69 4.19
N ALA A 15 17.82 10.97 2.94
CA ALA A 15 17.99 10.03 1.81
C ALA A 15 19.45 9.57 1.61
N HIS A 16 20.42 10.40 2.00
CA HIS A 16 21.87 10.10 1.86
C HIS A 16 22.56 9.89 3.22
N ASP A 17 21.80 9.72 4.30
CA ASP A 17 22.38 9.49 5.62
C ASP A 17 22.89 8.03 5.71
N PRO A 18 24.20 7.82 5.93
CA PRO A 18 24.78 6.47 5.96
C PRO A 18 24.28 5.59 7.13
N ARG A 19 23.54 6.15 8.07
CA ARG A 19 22.91 5.38 9.15
C ARG A 19 21.73 4.54 8.65
N PHE A 20 21.19 4.83 7.46
CA PHE A 20 20.15 4.04 6.84
C PHE A 20 20.75 3.09 5.80
N ALA A 21 20.84 1.81 6.11
CA ALA A 21 21.48 0.81 5.24
C ALA A 21 20.84 0.71 3.83
N PHE A 22 19.53 0.90 3.74
CA PHE A 22 18.76 0.86 2.48
C PHE A 22 18.01 2.17 2.22
N GLY A 23 18.51 3.31 2.72
CA GLY A 23 17.88 4.62 2.57
C GLY A 23 16.68 4.82 3.53
N SER A 24 16.08 6.00 3.42
CA SER A 24 15.07 6.50 4.37
C SER A 24 13.62 6.19 3.96
N TRP A 25 13.38 5.35 2.96
CA TRP A 25 12.03 5.05 2.45
C TRP A 25 11.10 4.52 3.56
N LYS A 26 11.59 3.69 4.48
CA LYS A 26 10.78 3.17 5.61
C LYS A 26 10.24 4.27 6.53
N VAL A 27 10.80 5.49 6.52
CA VAL A 27 10.26 6.66 7.25
C VAL A 27 8.89 7.07 6.68
N GLU A 28 8.70 6.99 5.37
CA GLU A 28 7.40 7.25 4.73
C GLU A 28 6.37 6.22 5.16
N ILE A 29 6.76 4.95 5.24
CA ILE A 29 5.91 3.84 5.69
C ILE A 29 5.52 4.00 7.16
N LEU A 30 6.49 4.39 8.01
CA LEU A 30 6.23 4.66 9.43
C LEU A 30 5.22 5.80 9.61
N ALA A 31 5.32 6.86 8.82
CA ALA A 31 4.36 7.95 8.86
C ALA A 31 2.97 7.51 8.35
N GLY A 32 2.90 6.65 7.35
CA GLY A 32 1.66 6.01 6.90
C GLY A 32 1.01 5.21 8.02
N PHE A 33 1.80 4.39 8.72
CA PHE A 33 1.35 3.63 9.88
C PHE A 33 0.81 4.53 11.00
N ALA A 34 1.56 5.59 11.35
CA ALA A 34 1.13 6.57 12.36
C ALA A 34 -0.17 7.29 11.96
N SER A 35 -0.30 7.65 10.67
CA SER A 35 -1.53 8.25 10.13
C SER A 35 -2.72 7.29 10.24
N ALA A 36 -2.51 6.01 9.99
CA ALA A 36 -3.56 5.00 10.09
C ALA A 36 -4.02 4.78 11.55
N LEU A 37 -3.09 4.79 12.51
CA LEU A 37 -3.42 4.76 13.94
C LEU A 37 -4.23 5.99 14.35
N PHE A 38 -3.85 7.18 13.87
CA PHE A 38 -4.61 8.41 14.13
C PHE A 38 -6.02 8.33 13.55
N LEU A 39 -6.19 7.85 12.31
CA LEU A 39 -7.50 7.64 11.68
C LEU A 39 -8.36 6.65 12.47
N LEU A 40 -7.78 5.58 12.98
CA LEU A 40 -8.49 4.61 13.84
C LEU A 40 -8.98 5.28 15.13
N GLY A 41 -8.15 6.14 15.74
CA GLY A 41 -8.53 6.94 16.90
C GLY A 41 -9.69 7.89 16.60
N VAL A 42 -9.67 8.58 15.45
CA VAL A 42 -10.77 9.43 14.98
C VAL A 42 -12.06 8.62 14.77
N ALA A 43 -11.96 7.45 14.13
CA ALA A 43 -13.10 6.55 13.94
C ALA A 43 -13.72 6.12 15.28
N ALA A 44 -12.90 5.79 16.27
CA ALA A 44 -13.37 5.45 17.62
C ALA A 44 -14.10 6.62 18.29
N LEU A 45 -13.56 7.84 18.19
CA LEU A 45 -14.23 9.05 18.72
C LEU A 45 -15.55 9.33 18.01
N MET A 46 -15.61 9.18 16.68
CA MET A 46 -16.85 9.31 15.90
C MET A 46 -17.91 8.29 16.34
N LEU A 47 -17.50 7.04 16.55
CA LEU A 47 -18.39 5.98 17.02
C LEU A 47 -18.96 6.32 18.41
N LEU A 48 -18.10 6.72 19.35
CA LEU A 48 -18.52 7.10 20.71
C LEU A 48 -19.50 8.28 20.69
N ALA A 49 -19.18 9.34 19.94
CA ALA A 49 -20.05 10.51 19.80
C ALA A 49 -21.40 10.15 19.17
N SER A 50 -21.41 9.26 18.16
CA SER A 50 -22.64 8.80 17.52
C SER A 50 -23.51 7.97 18.45
N LEU A 51 -22.91 7.09 19.27
CA LEU A 51 -23.60 6.30 20.28
C LEU A 51 -24.19 7.19 21.40
N GLU A 52 -23.46 8.23 21.80
CA GLU A 52 -23.96 9.21 22.77
C GLU A 52 -25.16 9.97 22.23
N ARG A 53 -25.13 10.41 20.95
CA ARG A 53 -26.26 11.08 20.29
C ARG A 53 -27.47 10.18 20.13
N LEU A 54 -27.30 8.86 20.00
CA LEU A 54 -28.41 7.92 20.01
C LEU A 54 -29.09 7.82 21.39
N ARG A 55 -28.31 7.91 22.47
CA ARG A 55 -28.82 7.82 23.85
C ARG A 55 -29.45 9.14 24.33
N THR A 56 -28.80 10.24 24.00
CA THR A 56 -29.18 11.60 24.36
C THR A 56 -29.22 12.46 23.10
N PRO A 57 -30.38 12.48 22.39
CA PRO A 57 -30.52 13.28 21.19
C PRO A 57 -30.22 14.75 21.44
N GLN A 58 -29.21 15.27 20.75
CA GLN A 58 -28.84 16.68 20.80
C GLN A 58 -29.52 17.43 19.65
N PRO A 59 -29.87 18.71 19.82
CA PRO A 59 -30.42 19.52 18.73
C PRO A 59 -29.37 19.62 17.62
N ILE A 60 -29.77 19.25 16.40
CA ILE A 60 -28.89 19.28 15.24
C ILE A 60 -29.04 20.62 14.53
N HIS A 61 -27.93 21.32 14.30
CA HIS A 61 -27.88 22.53 13.48
C HIS A 61 -27.81 22.14 11.99
N TYR A 62 -28.94 21.64 11.44
CA TYR A 62 -29.02 21.08 10.09
C TYR A 62 -28.48 22.03 9.01
N GLN A 63 -28.74 23.34 9.11
CA GLN A 63 -28.28 24.30 8.10
C GLN A 63 -26.76 24.40 8.05
N GLU A 64 -26.09 24.48 9.20
CA GLU A 64 -24.64 24.56 9.28
C GLU A 64 -24.01 23.25 8.81
N ALA A 65 -24.57 22.10 9.24
CA ALA A 65 -24.11 20.79 8.83
C ALA A 65 -24.25 20.55 7.31
N LEU A 66 -25.38 20.98 6.71
CA LEU A 66 -25.60 20.92 5.26
C LEU A 66 -24.60 21.77 4.47
N VAL A 67 -24.29 22.99 4.95
CA VAL A 67 -23.30 23.84 4.29
C VAL A 67 -21.92 23.17 4.32
N ILE A 68 -21.51 22.64 5.47
CA ILE A 68 -20.21 21.94 5.60
C ILE A 68 -20.16 20.70 4.70
N ALA A 69 -21.24 19.89 4.69
CA ALA A 69 -21.33 18.70 3.85
C ALA A 69 -21.32 19.06 2.35
N ALA A 70 -22.00 20.14 1.95
CA ALA A 70 -22.00 20.62 0.57
C ALA A 70 -20.61 21.11 0.12
N VAL A 71 -19.88 21.82 0.98
CA VAL A 71 -18.49 22.24 0.71
C VAL A 71 -17.60 21.02 0.56
N GLY A 72 -17.73 20.02 1.45
CA GLY A 72 -16.98 18.76 1.34
C GLY A 72 -17.25 18.03 0.02
N LEU A 73 -18.53 17.95 -0.39
CA LEU A 73 -18.93 17.34 -1.66
C LEU A 73 -18.31 18.08 -2.85
N VAL A 74 -18.34 19.40 -2.85
CA VAL A 74 -17.74 20.22 -3.93
C VAL A 74 -16.24 19.95 -4.03
N VAL A 75 -15.53 19.92 -2.89
CA VAL A 75 -14.09 19.60 -2.87
C VAL A 75 -13.83 18.20 -3.44
N ASN A 76 -14.61 17.19 -3.05
CA ASN A 76 -14.47 15.82 -3.54
C ASN A 76 -14.76 15.74 -5.05
N ILE A 77 -15.77 16.43 -5.57
CA ILE A 77 -16.06 16.50 -7.00
C ILE A 77 -14.92 17.17 -7.76
N VAL A 78 -14.36 18.27 -7.26
CA VAL A 78 -13.21 18.95 -7.88
C VAL A 78 -12.00 18.03 -7.91
N CYS A 79 -11.71 17.34 -6.81
CA CYS A 79 -10.62 16.36 -6.75
C CYS A 79 -10.85 15.19 -7.74
N ALA A 80 -12.07 14.64 -7.81
CA ALA A 80 -12.42 13.58 -8.77
C ALA A 80 -12.20 14.05 -10.22
N PHE A 81 -12.60 15.27 -10.52
CA PHE A 81 -12.45 15.85 -11.85
C PHE A 81 -10.98 16.08 -12.23
N ILE A 82 -10.16 16.55 -11.29
CA ILE A 82 -8.71 16.73 -11.50
C ILE A 82 -8.03 15.38 -11.73
N LEU A 83 -8.35 14.37 -10.89
CA LEU A 83 -7.78 13.03 -11.03
C LEU A 83 -8.28 12.34 -12.30
N GLY A 84 -9.56 12.47 -12.65
CA GLY A 84 -10.13 11.93 -13.88
C GLY A 84 -9.43 12.47 -15.13
N ARG A 85 -9.20 13.78 -15.18
CA ARG A 85 -8.45 14.39 -16.30
C ARG A 85 -6.99 13.94 -16.38
N ALA A 86 -6.38 13.61 -15.25
CA ALA A 86 -5.03 13.07 -15.24
C ALA A 86 -4.97 11.66 -15.84
N GLN A 87 -6.06 10.89 -15.78
CA GLN A 87 -6.18 9.58 -16.44
C GLN A 87 -6.37 9.70 -17.96
N ASP A 88 -7.08 10.74 -18.44
CA ASP A 88 -7.37 10.93 -19.87
C ASP A 88 -6.19 11.53 -20.67
N HIS A 89 -5.12 11.96 -19.99
CA HIS A 89 -3.96 12.59 -20.61
C HIS A 89 -2.79 11.64 -20.87
N ASP A 90 -2.99 10.33 -20.81
CA ASP A 90 -2.05 9.38 -21.39
C ASP A 90 -2.37 9.27 -22.90
N PRO A 91 -1.60 9.92 -23.79
CA PRO A 91 -1.89 9.86 -25.22
C PRO A 91 -1.63 8.44 -25.69
N ALA A 92 -2.70 7.74 -26.03
CA ALA A 92 -2.65 6.53 -26.82
C ALA A 92 -1.91 6.81 -28.12
N HIS A 93 -0.59 6.62 -28.16
CA HIS A 93 0.16 6.63 -29.42
C HIS A 93 -0.09 5.35 -30.16
N GLY A 94 -0.77 5.53 -31.28
CA GLY A 94 -0.62 4.98 -32.59
C GLY A 94 -0.15 3.54 -32.73
N HIS A 95 -1.01 2.78 -33.42
CA HIS A 95 -0.77 1.50 -34.03
C HIS A 95 0.65 1.36 -34.62
N GLY A 96 1.46 0.50 -34.04
CA GLY A 96 2.70 0.00 -34.61
C GLY A 96 2.87 -1.45 -34.21
N HIS A 97 2.67 -2.37 -35.19
CA HIS A 97 2.97 -3.78 -35.02
C HIS A 97 4.49 -3.96 -34.84
N GLY A 98 4.91 -4.33 -33.63
CA GLY A 98 6.28 -4.71 -33.35
C GLY A 98 6.27 -5.68 -32.17
N HIS A 99 6.58 -6.95 -32.45
CA HIS A 99 6.82 -7.95 -31.42
C HIS A 99 8.11 -7.60 -30.67
N GLY A 100 7.98 -7.04 -29.47
CA GLY A 100 9.06 -6.83 -28.54
C GLY A 100 8.49 -7.06 -27.14
N HIS A 101 9.06 -8.05 -26.45
CA HIS A 101 8.78 -8.31 -25.03
C HIS A 101 9.34 -7.17 -24.21
N ASP A 102 8.49 -6.19 -23.91
CA ASP A 102 8.84 -5.09 -23.02
C ASP A 102 8.05 -5.28 -21.70
N HIS A 103 8.77 -5.66 -20.67
CA HIS A 103 8.21 -5.92 -19.33
C HIS A 103 7.91 -4.60 -18.62
N GLY A 104 6.68 -4.29 -18.54
CA GLY A 104 5.82 -3.37 -17.86
C GLY A 104 6.35 -2.53 -16.70
N HIS A 105 6.86 -1.34 -16.96
CA HIS A 105 6.95 -0.27 -15.96
C HIS A 105 5.71 0.65 -15.90
N GLY A 106 4.68 0.43 -16.75
CA GLY A 106 3.46 1.24 -16.84
C GLY A 106 2.36 0.90 -15.84
N HIS A 107 2.23 -0.35 -15.43
CA HIS A 107 1.05 -0.83 -14.69
C HIS A 107 0.90 -0.29 -13.26
N ASN A 108 1.97 0.12 -12.59
CA ASN A 108 1.89 0.57 -11.19
C ASN A 108 1.41 2.00 -11.04
N HIS A 109 1.62 2.86 -12.05
CA HIS A 109 1.15 4.25 -12.02
C HIS A 109 -0.36 4.32 -12.22
N ASP A 110 -0.90 3.50 -13.13
CA ASP A 110 -2.33 3.42 -13.43
C ASP A 110 -3.13 2.86 -12.24
N LEU A 111 -2.63 1.84 -11.55
CA LEU A 111 -3.28 1.26 -10.38
C LEU A 111 -3.38 2.24 -9.22
N ASN A 112 -2.33 3.03 -8.98
CA ASN A 112 -2.31 4.01 -7.90
C ASN A 112 -3.27 5.18 -8.19
N LEU A 113 -3.32 5.65 -9.44
CA LEU A 113 -4.22 6.71 -9.87
C LEU A 113 -5.68 6.22 -9.85
N LYS A 114 -5.95 5.00 -10.30
CA LYS A 114 -7.25 4.35 -10.24
C LYS A 114 -7.73 4.16 -8.80
N SER A 115 -6.85 3.74 -7.91
CA SER A 115 -7.13 3.62 -6.47
C SER A 115 -7.49 4.97 -5.85
N ALA A 116 -6.72 6.03 -6.14
CA ALA A 116 -7.00 7.39 -5.69
C ALA A 116 -8.34 7.91 -6.23
N TYR A 117 -8.66 7.66 -7.50
CA TYR A 117 -9.93 8.05 -8.11
C TYR A 117 -11.12 7.34 -7.46
N LEU A 118 -11.02 6.02 -7.26
CA LEU A 118 -12.07 5.24 -6.57
C LEU A 118 -12.30 5.73 -5.14
N HIS A 119 -11.23 6.13 -4.45
CA HIS A 119 -11.33 6.71 -3.13
C HIS A 119 -12.11 8.01 -3.12
N VAL A 120 -11.77 8.95 -3.99
CA VAL A 120 -12.45 10.24 -4.09
C VAL A 120 -13.91 10.06 -4.53
N MET A 121 -14.20 9.09 -5.38
CA MET A 121 -15.58 8.74 -5.75
C MET A 121 -16.37 8.18 -4.57
N ALA A 122 -15.76 7.34 -3.74
CA ALA A 122 -16.38 6.83 -2.51
C ALA A 122 -16.65 7.96 -1.51
N ASP A 123 -15.73 8.91 -1.36
CA ASP A 123 -15.90 10.09 -0.52
C ASP A 123 -17.02 11.00 -1.02
N ALA A 124 -17.14 11.17 -2.34
CA ALA A 124 -18.26 11.91 -2.93
C ALA A 124 -19.61 11.21 -2.68
N ALA A 125 -19.65 9.89 -2.86
CA ALA A 125 -20.87 9.10 -2.61
C ALA A 125 -21.30 9.16 -1.13
N THR A 126 -20.38 9.03 -0.19
CA THR A 126 -20.67 9.16 1.25
C THR A 126 -21.11 10.57 1.62
N SER A 127 -20.55 11.62 0.98
CA SER A 127 -21.00 13.00 1.15
C SER A 127 -22.44 13.21 0.66
N VAL A 128 -22.83 12.62 -0.47
CA VAL A 128 -24.22 12.65 -0.98
C VAL A 128 -25.17 11.96 0.00
N LEU A 129 -24.79 10.79 0.53
CA LEU A 129 -25.58 10.08 1.52
C LEU A 129 -25.73 10.87 2.82
N ALA A 130 -24.67 11.54 3.28
CA ALA A 130 -24.72 12.40 4.46
C ALA A 130 -25.66 13.61 4.25
N ILE A 131 -25.62 14.27 3.08
CA ILE A 131 -26.53 15.36 2.73
C ILE A 131 -27.98 14.87 2.70
N ALA A 132 -28.22 13.70 2.09
CA ALA A 132 -29.55 13.10 2.04
C ALA A 132 -30.09 12.78 3.45
N ALA A 133 -29.24 12.26 4.35
CA ALA A 133 -29.60 11.98 5.74
C ALA A 133 -29.91 13.26 6.53
N LEU A 134 -29.10 14.32 6.37
CA LEU A 134 -29.35 15.63 7.01
C LEU A 134 -30.60 16.29 6.47
N ALA A 135 -30.85 16.25 5.16
CA ALA A 135 -32.08 16.76 4.55
C ALA A 135 -33.32 15.98 5.03
N GLY A 136 -33.22 14.65 5.12
CA GLY A 136 -34.27 13.80 5.69
C GLY A 136 -34.56 14.13 7.16
N GLY A 137 -33.51 14.37 7.94
CA GLY A 137 -33.64 14.84 9.34
C GLY A 137 -34.36 16.19 9.43
N MET A 138 -34.00 17.16 8.58
CA MET A 138 -34.55 18.50 8.56
C MET A 138 -36.01 18.51 8.08
N LEU A 139 -36.35 17.75 7.01
CA LEU A 139 -37.67 17.80 6.38
C LEU A 139 -38.68 16.86 7.05
N TYR A 140 -38.26 15.69 7.53
CA TYR A 140 -39.11 14.63 8.06
C TYR A 140 -38.92 14.38 9.56
N GLY A 141 -37.98 15.08 10.21
CA GLY A 141 -37.70 14.89 11.64
C GLY A 141 -36.95 13.60 11.96
N TRP A 142 -36.28 12.97 10.98
CA TRP A 142 -35.53 11.71 11.17
C TRP A 142 -34.18 11.95 11.83
N SER A 143 -34.18 12.49 13.05
CA SER A 143 -32.97 12.85 13.80
C SER A 143 -32.06 11.67 14.12
N TRP A 144 -32.57 10.45 14.07
CA TRP A 144 -31.78 9.22 14.27
C TRP A 144 -30.84 8.88 13.10
N LEU A 145 -31.07 9.46 11.91
CA LEU A 145 -30.25 9.22 10.73
C LEU A 145 -28.81 9.75 10.90
N ASP A 146 -28.66 10.92 11.51
CA ASP A 146 -27.32 11.52 11.73
C ASP A 146 -26.39 10.60 12.55
N PRO A 147 -26.74 10.10 13.75
CA PRO A 147 -25.89 9.18 14.48
C PRO A 147 -25.70 7.82 13.77
N VAL A 148 -26.69 7.32 13.03
CA VAL A 148 -26.52 6.10 12.23
C VAL A 148 -25.49 6.30 11.13
N MET A 149 -25.55 7.41 10.41
CA MET A 149 -24.56 7.75 9.39
C MET A 149 -23.16 7.97 10.00
N GLY A 150 -23.10 8.54 11.21
CA GLY A 150 -21.84 8.63 11.97
C GLY A 150 -21.23 7.27 12.32
N ILE A 151 -22.05 6.28 12.69
CA ILE A 151 -21.60 4.90 12.95
C ILE A 151 -21.11 4.24 11.65
N VAL A 152 -21.87 4.39 10.56
CA VAL A 152 -21.47 3.84 9.25
C VAL A 152 -20.14 4.46 8.79
N GLY A 153 -20.01 5.79 8.89
CA GLY A 153 -18.76 6.49 8.56
C GLY A 153 -17.59 6.03 9.43
N ALA A 154 -17.80 5.89 10.73
CA ALA A 154 -16.77 5.37 11.64
C ALA A 154 -16.33 3.94 11.28
N ALA A 155 -17.27 3.06 10.91
CA ALA A 155 -16.96 1.69 10.49
C ALA A 155 -16.17 1.66 9.18
N LEU A 156 -16.50 2.52 8.21
CA LEU A 156 -15.75 2.63 6.95
C LEU A 156 -14.33 3.13 7.17
N VAL A 157 -14.17 4.20 7.97
CA VAL A 157 -12.83 4.75 8.31
C VAL A 157 -12.00 3.74 9.08
N ALA A 158 -12.60 3.01 10.05
CA ALA A 158 -11.92 1.98 10.82
C ALA A 158 -11.47 0.81 9.93
N ASN A 159 -12.30 0.36 9.00
CA ASN A 159 -11.95 -0.70 8.06
C ASN A 159 -10.76 -0.30 7.17
N TRP A 160 -10.75 0.92 6.70
CA TRP A 160 -9.66 1.50 5.92
C TRP A 160 -8.37 1.63 6.71
N ALA A 161 -8.45 2.23 7.90
CA ALA A 161 -7.30 2.36 8.80
C ALA A 161 -6.70 0.98 9.12
N ARG A 162 -7.55 -0.04 9.34
CA ARG A 162 -7.09 -1.43 9.54
C ARG A 162 -6.30 -1.96 8.34
N GLY A 163 -6.79 -1.76 7.09
CA GLY A 163 -6.08 -2.16 5.89
C GLY A 163 -4.71 -1.51 5.80
N LEU A 164 -4.65 -0.19 5.99
CA LEU A 164 -3.40 0.56 5.94
C LEU A 164 -2.42 0.16 7.06
N ILE A 165 -2.91 -0.12 8.27
CA ILE A 165 -2.09 -0.65 9.37
C ILE A 165 -1.50 -2.00 8.97
N HIS A 166 -2.29 -2.89 8.38
CA HIS A 166 -1.83 -4.22 7.96
C HIS A 166 -0.73 -4.13 6.90
N GLU A 167 -0.93 -3.33 5.85
CA GLU A 167 0.05 -3.15 4.78
C GLU A 167 1.35 -2.50 5.28
N THR A 168 1.22 -1.39 6.02
CA THR A 168 2.40 -0.67 6.52
C THR A 168 3.16 -1.47 7.57
N SER A 169 2.47 -2.22 8.44
CA SER A 169 3.12 -3.10 9.41
C SER A 169 3.84 -4.27 8.76
N ALA A 170 3.32 -4.84 7.67
CA ALA A 170 4.00 -5.89 6.92
C ALA A 170 5.38 -5.41 6.43
N VAL A 171 5.42 -4.24 5.81
CA VAL A 171 6.68 -3.64 5.35
C VAL A 171 7.64 -3.30 6.50
N LEU A 172 7.12 -2.74 7.62
CA LEU A 172 7.95 -2.35 8.76
C LEU A 172 8.54 -3.55 9.51
N LEU A 173 7.81 -4.67 9.51
CA LEU A 173 8.21 -5.93 10.18
C LEU A 173 8.89 -6.92 9.23
N ASP A 174 9.22 -6.49 8.00
CA ASP A 174 9.84 -7.34 6.97
C ASP A 174 9.03 -8.62 6.67
N ARG A 175 7.69 -8.56 6.79
CA ARG A 175 6.78 -9.68 6.53
C ARG A 175 6.35 -9.68 5.06
N GLU A 176 7.26 -10.14 4.19
CA GLU A 176 7.06 -10.15 2.73
C GLU A 176 7.24 -11.56 2.12
N MET A 177 7.33 -12.61 2.96
CA MET A 177 7.58 -13.99 2.50
C MET A 177 6.38 -14.63 1.78
N ASP A 178 5.22 -13.99 1.80
CA ASP A 178 4.01 -14.34 1.04
C ASP A 178 3.88 -13.56 -0.29
N HIS A 179 4.87 -12.72 -0.62
CA HIS A 179 4.88 -11.95 -1.86
C HIS A 179 5.31 -12.83 -3.05
N PRO A 180 4.69 -12.70 -4.25
CA PRO A 180 5.04 -13.51 -5.44
C PRO A 180 6.53 -13.48 -5.81
N VAL A 181 7.22 -12.37 -5.57
CA VAL A 181 8.66 -12.23 -5.83
C VAL A 181 9.51 -13.28 -5.10
N VAL A 182 9.01 -13.87 -4.01
CA VAL A 182 9.73 -14.92 -3.26
C VAL A 182 9.87 -16.17 -4.09
N ASP A 183 8.78 -16.58 -4.75
CA ASP A 183 8.78 -17.75 -5.63
C ASP A 183 9.62 -17.48 -6.89
N GLU A 184 9.54 -16.27 -7.45
CA GLU A 184 10.34 -15.84 -8.60
C GLU A 184 11.85 -15.85 -8.28
N ILE A 185 12.25 -15.33 -7.11
CA ILE A 185 13.66 -15.39 -6.64
C ILE A 185 14.10 -16.84 -6.45
N ARG A 186 13.26 -17.70 -5.88
CA ARG A 186 13.56 -19.11 -5.67
C ARG A 186 13.80 -19.82 -7.01
N GLU A 187 12.87 -19.66 -7.94
CA GLU A 187 12.95 -20.30 -9.27
C GLU A 187 14.19 -19.82 -10.04
N ALA A 188 14.47 -18.53 -10.03
CA ALA A 188 15.65 -17.97 -10.68
C ALA A 188 16.97 -18.46 -10.05
N ALA A 189 17.02 -18.54 -8.71
CA ALA A 189 18.20 -18.97 -7.99
C ALA A 189 18.53 -20.47 -8.21
N GLU A 190 17.50 -21.34 -8.21
CA GLU A 190 17.68 -22.79 -8.40
C GLU A 190 18.13 -23.13 -9.81
N GLY A 191 17.80 -22.30 -10.81
CA GLY A 191 18.10 -22.56 -12.22
C GLY A 191 17.22 -23.65 -12.81
N GLY A 192 16.83 -23.50 -14.09
CA GLY A 192 15.88 -24.37 -14.77
C GLY A 192 16.27 -25.84 -14.93
N ALA A 193 17.49 -26.23 -14.58
CA ALA A 193 18.00 -27.59 -14.65
C ALA A 193 18.07 -28.29 -13.27
N GLY A 194 17.69 -27.59 -12.19
CA GLY A 194 17.82 -28.13 -10.83
C GLY A 194 19.27 -28.26 -10.33
N ASP A 195 20.14 -27.38 -10.83
CA ASP A 195 21.58 -27.39 -10.52
C ASP A 195 21.84 -27.04 -9.04
N ALA A 196 20.89 -26.39 -8.38
CA ALA A 196 20.98 -25.98 -7.00
C ALA A 196 19.61 -26.03 -6.35
N LYS A 197 19.59 -26.17 -5.03
CA LYS A 197 18.38 -26.13 -4.21
C LYS A 197 18.47 -25.00 -3.19
N VAL A 198 17.45 -24.17 -3.12
CA VAL A 198 17.32 -23.16 -2.08
C VAL A 198 16.93 -23.84 -0.77
N VAL A 199 17.78 -23.78 0.23
CA VAL A 199 17.57 -24.36 1.57
C VAL A 199 17.16 -23.31 2.59
N ASP A 200 17.54 -22.06 2.39
CA ASP A 200 17.12 -20.91 3.18
C ASP A 200 16.90 -19.71 2.30
N LEU A 201 15.83 -18.95 2.55
CA LEU A 201 15.50 -17.75 1.78
C LEU A 201 14.75 -16.76 2.66
N HIS A 202 15.29 -15.55 2.74
CA HIS A 202 14.67 -14.40 3.37
C HIS A 202 14.56 -13.26 2.37
N VAL A 203 13.36 -12.69 2.22
CA VAL A 203 13.09 -11.57 1.32
C VAL A 203 12.40 -10.47 2.11
N TRP A 204 12.86 -9.23 1.95
CA TRP A 204 12.25 -8.07 2.58
C TRP A 204 12.28 -6.86 1.66
N ARG A 205 11.34 -5.95 1.87
CA ARG A 205 11.19 -4.75 1.06
C ARG A 205 12.06 -3.62 1.58
N VAL A 206 12.86 -3.02 0.70
CA VAL A 206 13.78 -1.91 1.01
C VAL A 206 13.42 -0.62 0.31
N GLY A 207 12.47 -0.66 -0.64
CA GLY A 207 12.00 0.49 -1.38
C GLY A 207 10.60 0.24 -1.97
N ARG A 208 10.08 1.20 -2.73
CA ARG A 208 8.83 1.04 -3.45
C ARG A 208 9.03 0.01 -4.58
N ASN A 209 8.44 -1.17 -4.47
CA ASN A 209 8.68 -2.32 -5.36
C ASN A 209 10.16 -2.70 -5.49
N VAL A 210 10.92 -2.57 -4.40
CA VAL A 210 12.34 -2.87 -4.38
C VAL A 210 12.63 -3.77 -3.20
N PHE A 211 13.28 -4.92 -3.49
CA PHE A 211 13.51 -5.98 -2.52
C PHE A 211 14.99 -6.23 -2.31
N SER A 212 15.31 -6.77 -1.16
CA SER A 212 16.59 -7.37 -0.81
C SER A 212 16.34 -8.80 -0.40
N CYS A 213 17.29 -9.69 -0.67
CA CYS A 213 17.22 -11.07 -0.24
C CYS A 213 18.52 -11.57 0.37
N ALA A 214 18.39 -12.54 1.28
CA ALA A 214 19.44 -13.40 1.73
C ALA A 214 19.03 -14.85 1.43
N LEU A 215 19.90 -15.60 0.76
CA LEU A 215 19.59 -16.97 0.36
C LEU A 215 20.79 -17.89 0.52
N THR A 216 20.51 -19.14 0.86
CA THR A 216 21.47 -20.21 0.95
C THR A 216 21.08 -21.32 -0.04
N LEU A 217 22.04 -21.74 -0.85
CA LEU A 217 21.89 -22.78 -1.86
C LEU A 217 22.72 -24.01 -1.49
N GLU A 218 22.15 -25.19 -1.68
CA GLU A 218 22.89 -26.45 -1.76
C GLU A 218 23.02 -26.88 -3.20
N THR A 219 24.25 -27.29 -3.59
CA THR A 219 24.54 -27.75 -4.96
C THR A 219 25.65 -28.80 -4.98
N GLN A 220 25.62 -29.64 -6.01
CA GLN A 220 26.75 -30.55 -6.35
C GLN A 220 27.70 -29.95 -7.39
N ASP A 221 27.30 -28.83 -8.01
CA ASP A 221 28.16 -28.13 -8.98
C ASP A 221 29.18 -27.23 -8.26
N ALA A 222 30.40 -27.69 -8.19
CA ALA A 222 31.55 -26.93 -7.64
C ALA A 222 31.89 -25.66 -8.44
N ALA A 223 31.35 -25.49 -9.65
CA ALA A 223 31.52 -24.30 -10.48
C ALA A 223 30.45 -23.22 -10.25
N LEU A 224 29.41 -23.52 -9.50
CA LEU A 224 28.39 -22.53 -9.13
C LEU A 224 29.01 -21.51 -8.16
N THR A 225 28.93 -20.25 -8.53
CA THR A 225 29.43 -19.12 -7.72
C THR A 225 28.30 -18.15 -7.37
N PRO A 226 28.45 -17.37 -6.29
CA PRO A 226 27.46 -16.32 -5.96
C PRO A 226 27.23 -15.33 -7.12
N ASP A 227 28.26 -15.06 -7.94
CA ASP A 227 28.13 -14.14 -9.08
C ASP A 227 27.23 -14.74 -10.18
N ARG A 228 27.35 -16.04 -10.46
CA ARG A 228 26.47 -16.73 -11.39
C ARG A 228 25.00 -16.70 -10.91
N VAL A 229 24.78 -16.88 -9.62
CA VAL A 229 23.43 -16.79 -9.06
C VAL A 229 22.90 -15.35 -9.15
N ARG A 230 23.75 -14.33 -8.93
CA ARG A 230 23.35 -12.91 -9.14
C ARG A 230 23.00 -12.64 -10.61
N GLU A 231 23.73 -13.22 -11.57
CA GLU A 231 23.37 -13.11 -12.99
C GLU A 231 22.00 -13.73 -13.29
N ARG A 232 21.65 -14.85 -12.66
CA ARG A 232 20.30 -15.44 -12.76
C ARG A 232 19.22 -14.53 -12.17
N LEU A 233 19.50 -13.93 -11.01
CA LEU A 233 18.59 -12.99 -10.37
C LEU A 233 18.47 -11.64 -11.09
N ALA A 234 19.39 -11.31 -12.00
CA ALA A 234 19.38 -10.04 -12.74
C ALA A 234 18.17 -9.86 -13.69
N VAL A 235 17.41 -10.93 -13.97
CA VAL A 235 16.13 -10.84 -14.70
C VAL A 235 15.03 -10.18 -13.85
N HIS A 236 15.22 -10.06 -12.53
CA HIS A 236 14.35 -9.42 -11.56
C HIS A 236 14.97 -8.09 -11.10
N PRO A 237 14.75 -6.99 -11.85
CA PRO A 237 15.37 -5.68 -11.54
C PRO A 237 14.89 -5.07 -10.22
N GLU A 238 13.80 -5.58 -9.66
CA GLU A 238 13.30 -5.22 -8.34
C GLU A 238 14.16 -5.74 -7.18
N VAL A 239 15.05 -6.74 -7.43
CA VAL A 239 15.99 -7.27 -6.44
C VAL A 239 17.32 -6.51 -6.53
N VAL A 240 17.49 -5.49 -5.68
CA VAL A 240 18.65 -4.58 -5.72
C VAL A 240 19.83 -5.03 -4.87
N HIS A 241 19.59 -5.95 -3.96
CA HIS A 241 20.67 -6.48 -3.11
C HIS A 241 20.39 -7.95 -2.80
N SER A 242 21.44 -8.78 -2.94
CA SER A 242 21.37 -10.21 -2.60
C SER A 242 22.61 -10.64 -1.85
N THR A 243 22.42 -11.28 -0.70
CA THR A 243 23.45 -12.03 0.00
C THR A 243 23.26 -13.50 -0.33
N ILE A 244 24.30 -14.15 -0.87
CA ILE A 244 24.22 -15.51 -1.39
C ILE A 244 25.28 -16.34 -0.73
N GLU A 245 24.86 -17.42 -0.09
CA GLU A 245 25.73 -18.48 0.47
C GLU A 245 25.53 -19.76 -0.33
N ILE A 246 26.62 -20.47 -0.63
CA ILE A 246 26.59 -21.71 -1.40
C ILE A 246 27.27 -22.82 -0.61
N HIS A 247 26.50 -23.87 -0.33
CA HIS A 247 27.00 -25.08 0.30
C HIS A 247 27.14 -26.18 -0.74
N LEU A 248 28.36 -26.73 -0.87
CA LEU A 248 28.60 -27.91 -1.68
C LEU A 248 28.13 -29.15 -0.94
N ASP A 249 27.12 -29.82 -1.50
CA ASP A 249 26.71 -31.14 -1.03
C ASP A 249 27.81 -32.16 -1.46
N ALA A 250 28.70 -32.49 -0.52
CA ALA A 250 29.72 -33.53 -0.71
C ALA A 250 29.08 -34.93 -0.67
N GLY A 251 28.16 -35.22 -1.58
CA GLY A 251 27.38 -36.45 -1.74
C GLY A 251 27.81 -37.60 -0.82
N GLY A 252 27.02 -37.85 0.24
CA GLY A 252 27.08 -39.09 1.01
C GLY A 252 27.89 -39.09 2.31
N ARG A 253 27.39 -38.35 3.32
CA ARG A 253 27.46 -38.89 4.68
C ARG A 253 26.05 -39.34 5.07
N SER A 254 25.70 -40.56 4.62
CA SER A 254 24.64 -41.31 5.24
C SER A 254 24.93 -41.40 6.74
N ALA A 255 24.06 -40.88 7.57
CA ALA A 255 24.08 -41.10 9.00
C ALA A 255 24.11 -42.63 9.26
N GLY A 256 25.21 -43.09 9.86
CA GLY A 256 25.31 -44.36 10.53
C GLY A 256 24.78 -44.24 11.96
#